data_39899f04fc9a66fad5da3530c3dbb2bf
#
_entry.id   39899f04fc9a66fad5da3530c3dbb2bf
#
_cell.length_a   1.000
_cell.length_b   1.000
_cell.length_c   1.000
_cell.angle_alpha   90.00
_cell.angle_beta   90.00
_cell.angle_gamma   90.00
#
_symmetry.space_group_name_H-M   'P 1'
#
loop_
_entity.id
_entity.type
_entity.pdbx_description
1 polymer ?
#
loop_
_entity_poly.entity_id
_entity_poly.type
_entity_poly.pdbx_seq_one_letter_code
_entity_poly.pdbx_strand_id
1 'polypeptide(L)'
;KIDKMMYEVIGVSEMTMDKGRPESLLSNLVAEVLRLSAERVLKHPADIGIMNMGGLRNILPQGDITVDAVFEILPFENSLCVLTMKGTEIKRLVEVIASLHGEGLSGAHLEITEDGKLLKATVQGKEIEDDKDYTVATIDYLADGNDGLTPFVNADKRECPDGLTLRGLFLDYVRQQTAAGKKITSKLDGRITVVPASDRK
;
A
#
# COMPACT_ATOMS: atom_id res chain seq x y z
N LYS A 1 6.97 -30.21 -10.96
CA LYS A 1 5.68 -29.52 -11.14
C LYS A 1 5.65 -28.14 -10.46
N ILE A 2 6.16 -28.03 -9.22
CA ILE A 2 6.21 -26.75 -8.50
C ILE A 2 7.10 -25.76 -9.24
N ASP A 3 8.26 -26.20 -9.73
CA ASP A 3 9.22 -25.35 -10.45
C ASP A 3 8.63 -24.73 -11.72
N LYS A 4 7.82 -25.48 -12.47
CA LYS A 4 7.16 -24.96 -13.67
C LYS A 4 6.16 -23.86 -13.36
N MET A 5 5.42 -23.99 -12.26
CA MET A 5 4.46 -22.97 -11.81
C MET A 5 5.17 -21.68 -11.38
N MET A 6 6.33 -21.81 -10.71
CA MET A 6 7.11 -20.68 -10.23
C MET A 6 7.70 -19.85 -11.37
N TYR A 7 8.02 -20.46 -12.50
CA TYR A 7 8.58 -19.76 -13.68
C TYR A 7 7.52 -19.38 -14.70
N GLU A 8 6.24 -19.62 -14.41
CA GLU A 8 5.15 -19.16 -15.28
C GLU A 8 5.17 -17.64 -15.38
N VAL A 9 5.14 -17.13 -16.59
CA VAL A 9 5.01 -15.70 -16.87
C VAL A 9 3.53 -15.34 -16.79
N ILE A 10 3.19 -14.44 -15.87
CA ILE A 10 1.81 -14.05 -15.62
C ILE A 10 1.48 -12.64 -16.10
N GLY A 11 2.49 -11.87 -16.47
CA GLY A 11 2.31 -10.52 -17.00
C GLY A 11 3.63 -9.88 -17.37
N VAL A 12 3.56 -8.59 -17.67
CA VAL A 12 4.73 -7.79 -18.07
C VAL A 12 4.71 -6.47 -17.30
N SER A 13 5.84 -6.08 -16.73
CA SER A 13 6.03 -4.77 -16.12
C SER A 13 6.61 -3.78 -17.12
N GLU A 14 5.99 -2.60 -17.23
CA GLU A 14 6.50 -1.54 -18.12
C GLU A 14 7.85 -1.00 -17.71
N MET A 15 8.16 -1.07 -16.40
CA MET A 15 9.37 -0.48 -15.84
C MET A 15 9.89 -1.31 -14.68
N THR A 16 11.15 -1.13 -14.34
CA THR A 16 11.71 -1.67 -13.10
C THR A 16 11.15 -0.87 -11.92
N MET A 17 10.65 -1.56 -10.91
CA MET A 17 10.09 -0.93 -9.71
C MET A 17 10.85 -1.38 -8.47
N ASP A 18 11.31 -0.40 -7.70
CA ASP A 18 11.96 -0.62 -6.41
C ASP A 18 11.16 0.07 -5.32
N LYS A 19 11.49 -0.25 -4.07
CA LYS A 19 10.96 0.45 -2.90
C LYS A 19 11.88 1.61 -2.51
N GLY A 20 11.35 2.60 -1.88
CA GLY A 20 12.12 3.75 -1.38
C GLY A 20 11.22 4.78 -0.72
N ARG A 21 11.83 5.65 0.07
CA ARG A 21 11.16 6.72 0.78
C ARG A 21 11.47 8.06 0.14
N PRO A 22 10.54 9.01 0.18
CA PRO A 22 9.24 8.94 0.84
C PRO A 22 8.20 8.14 0.08
N GLU A 23 8.37 8.00 -1.22
CA GLU A 23 7.45 7.36 -2.16
C GLU A 23 8.26 6.56 -3.18
N SER A 24 7.71 5.46 -3.69
CA SER A 24 8.38 4.66 -4.71
C SER A 24 7.37 3.95 -5.62
N LEU A 25 7.82 3.55 -6.80
CA LEU A 25 6.97 2.87 -7.77
C LEU A 25 6.38 1.58 -7.18
N LEU A 26 7.22 0.76 -6.52
CA LEU A 26 6.77 -0.54 -6.00
C LEU A 26 5.83 -0.36 -4.80
N SER A 27 6.17 0.51 -3.85
CA SER A 27 5.31 0.75 -2.69
C SER A 27 3.97 1.37 -3.08
N ASN A 28 3.96 2.27 -4.06
CA ASN A 28 2.73 2.84 -4.60
C ASN A 28 1.84 1.76 -5.21
N LEU A 29 2.42 0.86 -6.00
CA LEU A 29 1.69 -0.23 -6.63
C LEU A 29 1.10 -1.19 -5.60
N VAL A 30 1.89 -1.65 -4.63
CA VAL A 30 1.42 -2.63 -3.64
C VAL A 30 0.34 -2.03 -2.75
N ALA A 31 0.49 -0.78 -2.30
CA ALA A 31 -0.54 -0.09 -1.53
C ALA A 31 -1.83 0.08 -2.35
N GLU A 32 -1.73 0.35 -3.64
CA GLU A 32 -2.87 0.42 -4.56
C GLU A 32 -3.58 -0.93 -4.67
N VAL A 33 -2.84 -2.02 -4.82
CA VAL A 33 -3.42 -3.37 -4.89
C VAL A 33 -4.17 -3.71 -3.61
N LEU A 34 -3.63 -3.36 -2.44
CA LEU A 34 -4.32 -3.53 -1.16
C LEU A 34 -5.64 -2.74 -1.14
N ARG A 35 -5.59 -1.46 -1.49
CA ARG A 35 -6.76 -0.59 -1.50
C ARG A 35 -7.87 -1.12 -2.42
N LEU A 36 -7.52 -1.52 -3.63
CA LEU A 36 -8.45 -2.08 -4.61
C LEU A 36 -8.99 -3.44 -4.14
N SER A 37 -8.15 -4.28 -3.54
CA SER A 37 -8.52 -5.62 -3.07
C SER A 37 -9.52 -5.59 -1.92
N ALA A 38 -9.66 -4.47 -1.21
CA ALA A 38 -10.69 -4.28 -0.19
C ALA A 38 -12.11 -4.46 -0.76
N GLU A 39 -12.28 -4.41 -2.07
CA GLU A 39 -13.53 -4.73 -2.76
C GLU A 39 -14.07 -6.12 -2.38
N ARG A 40 -13.16 -7.06 -2.09
CA ARG A 40 -13.54 -8.42 -1.64
C ARG A 40 -14.37 -8.40 -0.35
N VAL A 41 -14.21 -7.36 0.47
CA VAL A 41 -14.88 -7.19 1.76
C VAL A 41 -15.96 -6.13 1.69
N LEU A 42 -15.63 -4.97 1.10
CA LEU A 42 -16.48 -3.77 1.13
C LEU A 42 -17.43 -3.65 -0.06
N LYS A 43 -17.21 -4.42 -1.14
CA LYS A 43 -17.87 -4.28 -2.45
C LYS A 43 -17.47 -3.01 -3.22
N HIS A 44 -16.49 -2.28 -2.71
CA HIS A 44 -15.83 -1.12 -3.33
C HIS A 44 -14.41 -1.03 -2.79
N PRO A 45 -13.49 -0.27 -3.43
CA PRO A 45 -12.15 -0.04 -2.88
C PRO A 45 -12.20 0.64 -1.52
N ALA A 46 -11.17 0.44 -0.70
CA ALA A 46 -11.00 1.19 0.53
C ALA A 46 -10.65 2.67 0.22
N ASP A 47 -10.83 3.53 1.21
CA ASP A 47 -10.40 4.93 1.09
C ASP A 47 -8.88 5.04 1.02
N ILE A 48 -8.18 4.22 1.80
CA ILE A 48 -6.72 4.25 1.95
C ILE A 48 -6.17 2.83 1.85
N GLY A 49 -4.99 2.70 1.22
CA GLY A 49 -4.18 1.49 1.26
C GLY A 49 -2.83 1.80 1.88
N ILE A 50 -2.32 0.94 2.75
CA ILE A 50 -1.02 1.12 3.43
C ILE A 50 -0.22 -0.17 3.40
N MET A 51 1.05 -0.04 2.99
CA MET A 51 2.03 -1.13 3.01
C MET A 51 3.35 -0.62 3.57
N ASN A 52 3.97 -1.41 4.45
CA ASN A 52 5.28 -1.04 4.98
C ASN A 52 6.40 -1.36 3.98
N MET A 53 7.43 -0.51 3.94
CA MET A 53 8.58 -0.71 3.05
C MET A 53 9.32 -2.00 3.37
N GLY A 54 9.41 -2.37 4.65
CA GLY A 54 10.10 -3.59 5.09
C GLY A 54 9.45 -4.89 4.58
N GLY A 55 8.19 -4.87 4.19
CA GLY A 55 7.49 -6.01 3.62
C GLY A 55 7.79 -6.26 2.14
N LEU A 56 8.43 -5.30 1.47
CA LEU A 56 8.82 -5.38 0.06
C LEU A 56 10.28 -5.83 -0.01
N ARG A 57 10.53 -7.08 -0.44
CA ARG A 57 11.82 -7.73 -0.22
C ARG A 57 12.70 -7.85 -1.45
N ASN A 58 12.20 -7.46 -2.61
CA ASN A 58 12.97 -7.49 -3.86
C ASN A 58 12.43 -6.45 -4.84
N ILE A 59 13.15 -6.25 -5.93
CA ILE A 59 12.78 -5.37 -7.03
C ILE A 59 11.87 -6.13 -8.00
N LEU A 60 10.91 -5.43 -8.62
CA LEU A 60 10.16 -5.94 -9.76
C LEU A 60 10.87 -5.47 -11.03
N PRO A 61 11.55 -6.37 -11.77
CA PRO A 61 12.26 -5.96 -13.00
C PRO A 61 11.28 -5.58 -14.13
N GLN A 62 11.72 -4.69 -15.00
CA GLN A 62 11.06 -4.45 -16.27
C GLN A 62 11.02 -5.74 -17.09
N GLY A 63 9.90 -5.99 -17.78
CA GLY A 63 9.73 -7.17 -18.61
C GLY A 63 8.83 -8.21 -17.96
N ASP A 64 9.06 -9.48 -18.28
CA ASP A 64 8.23 -10.59 -17.83
C ASP A 64 8.14 -10.68 -16.30
N ILE A 65 6.93 -10.86 -15.81
CA ILE A 65 6.67 -11.11 -14.37
C ILE A 65 6.35 -12.59 -14.21
N THR A 66 7.17 -13.27 -13.41
CA THR A 66 6.93 -14.68 -13.06
C THR A 66 6.29 -14.79 -11.68
N VAL A 67 5.69 -15.93 -11.40
CA VAL A 67 5.17 -16.25 -10.06
C VAL A 67 6.30 -16.15 -9.03
N ASP A 68 7.48 -16.68 -9.34
CA ASP A 68 8.66 -16.64 -8.48
C ASP A 68 9.07 -15.22 -8.12
N ALA A 69 9.05 -14.30 -9.11
CA ALA A 69 9.37 -12.89 -8.85
C ALA A 69 8.44 -12.27 -7.81
N VAL A 70 7.15 -12.60 -7.86
CA VAL A 70 6.18 -12.12 -6.86
C VAL A 70 6.45 -12.70 -5.48
N PHE A 71 6.80 -14.01 -5.39
CA PHE A 71 7.20 -14.64 -4.12
C PHE A 71 8.45 -14.00 -3.53
N GLU A 72 9.41 -13.57 -4.37
CA GLU A 72 10.62 -12.90 -3.89
C GLU A 72 10.34 -11.50 -3.35
N ILE A 73 9.37 -10.79 -3.95
CA ILE A 73 8.97 -9.44 -3.49
C ILE A 73 8.15 -9.53 -2.21
N LEU A 74 7.22 -10.49 -2.15
CA LEU A 74 6.25 -10.67 -1.06
C LEU A 74 6.38 -12.09 -0.47
N PRO A 75 7.50 -12.39 0.23
CA PRO A 75 7.76 -13.76 0.71
C PRO A 75 6.94 -14.15 1.95
N PHE A 76 6.31 -13.19 2.62
CA PHE A 76 5.53 -13.43 3.83
C PHE A 76 4.07 -13.76 3.48
N GLU A 77 3.43 -14.60 4.31
CA GLU A 77 2.01 -14.93 4.16
C GLU A 77 1.12 -13.95 4.93
N ASN A 78 1.27 -12.66 4.62
CA ASN A 78 0.46 -11.62 5.25
C ASN A 78 -0.94 -11.57 4.63
N SER A 79 -1.96 -11.54 5.48
CA SER A 79 -3.36 -11.47 5.06
C SER A 79 -3.82 -10.03 4.87
N LEU A 80 -4.70 -9.83 3.90
CA LEU A 80 -5.44 -8.57 3.76
C LEU A 80 -6.29 -8.34 5.01
N CYS A 81 -6.19 -7.14 5.57
CA CYS A 81 -7.10 -6.66 6.61
C CYS A 81 -7.73 -5.34 6.16
N VAL A 82 -9.03 -5.24 6.36
CA VAL A 82 -9.78 -4.01 6.10
C VAL A 82 -10.27 -3.47 7.45
N LEU A 83 -9.85 -2.25 7.77
CA LEU A 83 -10.18 -1.61 9.05
C LEU A 83 -11.06 -0.39 8.80
N THR A 84 -11.98 -0.14 9.74
CA THR A 84 -12.76 1.09 9.79
C THR A 84 -12.26 1.93 10.96
N MET A 85 -11.86 3.18 10.69
CA MET A 85 -11.21 4.05 11.66
C MET A 85 -11.79 5.46 11.59
N LYS A 86 -11.91 6.10 12.74
CA LYS A 86 -12.30 7.53 12.82
C LYS A 86 -11.19 8.42 12.26
N GLY A 87 -11.58 9.57 11.73
CA GLY A 87 -10.63 10.55 11.21
C GLY A 87 -9.56 10.96 12.21
N THR A 88 -9.89 11.03 13.50
CA THR A 88 -8.89 11.29 14.56
C THR A 88 -7.78 10.24 14.57
N GLU A 89 -8.11 8.98 14.38
CA GLU A 89 -7.11 7.89 14.31
C GLU A 89 -6.37 7.89 12.97
N ILE A 90 -7.04 8.25 11.88
CA ILE A 90 -6.38 8.42 10.58
C ILE A 90 -5.32 9.53 10.66
N LYS A 91 -5.61 10.65 11.32
CA LYS A 91 -4.64 11.73 11.52
C LYS A 91 -3.41 11.25 12.28
N ARG A 92 -3.59 10.45 13.34
CA ARG A 92 -2.48 9.85 14.09
C ARG A 92 -1.68 8.90 13.23
N LEU A 93 -2.36 8.09 12.41
CA LEU A 93 -1.73 7.12 11.52
C LEU A 93 -0.82 7.80 10.50
N VAL A 94 -1.29 8.86 9.84
CA VAL A 94 -0.49 9.58 8.85
C VAL A 94 0.65 10.38 9.48
N GLU A 95 0.51 10.81 10.74
CA GLU A 95 1.61 11.40 11.50
C GLU A 95 2.74 10.38 11.74
N VAL A 96 2.39 9.13 12.03
CA VAL A 96 3.39 8.05 12.16
C VAL A 96 4.08 7.80 10.82
N ILE A 97 3.33 7.74 9.73
CA ILE A 97 3.90 7.57 8.40
C ILE A 97 4.88 8.71 8.08
N ALA A 98 4.53 9.94 8.42
CA ALA A 98 5.41 11.10 8.26
C ALA A 98 6.70 10.91 9.08
N SER A 99 6.60 10.47 10.33
CA SER A 99 7.75 10.24 11.21
C SER A 99 8.69 9.15 10.70
N LEU A 100 8.18 8.22 9.91
CA LEU A 100 8.94 7.16 9.25
C LEU A 100 9.52 7.62 7.91
N HIS A 101 9.28 8.86 7.52
CA HIS A 101 9.67 9.45 6.23
C HIS A 101 8.99 8.80 5.02
N GLY A 102 7.85 8.16 5.23
CA GLY A 102 7.05 7.53 4.20
C GLY A 102 6.89 6.02 4.38
N GLU A 103 5.79 5.52 3.88
CA GLU A 103 5.47 4.11 3.70
C GLU A 103 4.66 3.98 2.41
N GLY A 104 4.35 2.77 1.98
CA GLY A 104 3.46 2.56 0.84
C GLY A 104 2.07 3.11 1.14
N LEU A 105 1.57 3.98 0.28
CA LEU A 105 0.31 4.70 0.49
C LEU A 105 -0.49 4.76 -0.81
N SER A 106 -1.81 4.61 -0.70
CA SER A 106 -2.75 4.80 -1.79
C SER A 106 -4.01 5.46 -1.26
N GLY A 107 -4.62 6.34 -2.04
CA GLY A 107 -5.86 7.03 -1.68
C GLY A 107 -5.67 8.24 -0.77
N ALA A 108 -4.45 8.53 -0.33
CA ALA A 108 -4.13 9.67 0.51
C ALA A 108 -2.90 10.41 -0.03
N HIS A 109 -2.77 11.67 0.32
CA HIS A 109 -1.60 12.50 -0.02
C HIS A 109 -1.10 13.22 1.23
N LEU A 110 0.21 13.16 1.45
CA LEU A 110 0.87 13.78 2.59
C LEU A 110 1.93 14.76 2.12
N GLU A 111 2.01 15.90 2.78
CA GLU A 111 3.16 16.79 2.73
C GLU A 111 3.86 16.70 4.08
N ILE A 112 5.15 16.39 4.07
CA ILE A 112 5.95 16.18 5.27
C ILE A 112 7.19 17.06 5.26
N THR A 113 7.76 17.26 6.43
CA THR A 113 9.06 17.96 6.56
C THR A 113 10.21 16.95 6.40
N GLU A 114 11.42 17.47 6.18
CA GLU A 114 12.63 16.65 6.09
C GLU A 114 12.91 15.87 7.39
N ASP A 115 12.50 16.41 8.53
CA ASP A 115 12.64 15.76 9.84
C ASP A 115 11.41 14.91 10.24
N GLY A 116 10.49 14.67 9.30
CA GLY A 116 9.40 13.70 9.49
C GLY A 116 8.17 14.23 10.20
N LYS A 117 7.88 15.53 10.10
CA LYS A 117 6.65 16.11 10.62
C LYS A 117 5.59 16.23 9.53
N LEU A 118 4.35 15.96 9.87
CA LEU A 118 3.24 16.12 8.95
C LEU A 118 2.86 17.59 8.83
N LEU A 119 2.81 18.10 7.59
CA LEU A 119 2.36 19.47 7.28
C LEU A 119 0.91 19.46 6.78
N LYS A 120 0.55 18.48 5.95
CA LYS A 120 -0.78 18.39 5.35
C LYS A 120 -1.09 16.94 5.02
N ALA A 121 -2.36 16.56 5.16
CA ALA A 121 -2.85 15.24 4.75
C ALA A 121 -4.25 15.37 4.15
N THR A 122 -4.46 14.68 3.03
CA THR A 122 -5.79 14.53 2.42
C THR A 122 -6.08 13.07 2.16
N VAL A 123 -7.35 12.69 2.21
CA VAL A 123 -7.84 11.35 1.86
C VAL A 123 -8.89 11.53 0.76
N GLN A 124 -8.69 10.82 -0.34
CA GLN A 124 -9.55 10.94 -1.52
C GLN A 124 -9.72 12.41 -1.95
N GLY A 125 -8.63 13.18 -1.88
CA GLY A 125 -8.58 14.58 -2.28
C GLY A 125 -9.19 15.58 -1.30
N LYS A 126 -9.64 15.13 -0.13
CA LYS A 126 -10.33 15.98 0.87
C LYS A 126 -9.59 15.96 2.20
N GLU A 127 -9.73 17.06 2.95
CA GLU A 127 -9.22 17.10 4.33
C GLU A 127 -9.84 16.00 5.19
N ILE A 128 -9.08 15.51 6.16
CA ILE A 128 -9.53 14.46 7.08
C ILE A 128 -10.47 15.07 8.11
N GLU A 129 -11.68 14.52 8.20
CA GLU A 129 -12.70 14.95 9.16
C GLU A 129 -12.66 14.04 10.39
N ASP A 130 -12.55 14.61 11.59
CA ASP A 130 -12.32 13.87 12.84
C ASP A 130 -13.35 12.78 13.12
N ASP A 131 -14.62 13.07 12.89
CA ASP A 131 -15.72 12.15 13.25
C ASP A 131 -16.16 11.24 12.10
N LYS A 132 -15.56 11.39 10.94
CA LYS A 132 -15.88 10.56 9.78
C LYS A 132 -15.21 9.20 9.88
N ASP A 133 -15.90 8.16 9.41
CA ASP A 133 -15.35 6.82 9.29
C ASP A 133 -14.59 6.70 7.96
N TYR A 134 -13.39 6.14 8.03
CA TYR A 134 -12.55 5.84 6.87
C TYR A 134 -12.23 4.35 6.84
N THR A 135 -12.17 3.79 5.64
CA THR A 135 -11.74 2.40 5.45
C THR A 135 -10.28 2.37 5.01
N VAL A 136 -9.51 1.47 5.63
CA VAL A 136 -8.08 1.29 5.34
C VAL A 136 -7.82 -0.18 5.05
N ALA A 137 -7.20 -0.44 3.90
CA ALA A 137 -6.71 -1.77 3.54
C ALA A 137 -5.22 -1.85 3.85
N THR A 138 -4.82 -2.89 4.56
CA THR A 138 -3.43 -3.14 4.94
C THR A 138 -3.21 -4.64 5.14
N ILE A 139 -2.09 -5.02 5.70
CA ILE A 139 -1.78 -6.41 6.04
C ILE A 139 -1.94 -6.62 7.55
N ASP A 140 -2.17 -7.87 7.94
CA ASP A 140 -2.37 -8.28 9.34
C ASP A 140 -1.24 -7.82 10.26
N TYR A 141 0.01 -7.94 9.81
CA TYR A 141 1.18 -7.48 10.54
C TYR A 141 1.07 -6.00 10.96
N LEU A 142 0.64 -5.14 10.04
CA LEU A 142 0.46 -3.70 10.32
C LEU A 142 -0.82 -3.43 11.12
N ALA A 143 -1.89 -4.17 10.84
CA ALA A 143 -3.15 -4.06 11.58
C ALA A 143 -2.97 -4.37 13.07
N ASP A 144 -1.98 -5.21 13.40
CA ASP A 144 -1.58 -5.52 14.79
C ASP A 144 -0.80 -4.38 15.46
N GLY A 145 -0.49 -3.30 14.75
CA GLY A 145 0.21 -2.13 15.26
C GLY A 145 1.72 -2.17 15.13
N ASN A 146 2.26 -3.11 14.34
CA ASN A 146 3.71 -3.21 14.12
C ASN A 146 4.24 -2.07 13.25
N ASP A 147 5.55 -1.92 13.21
CA ASP A 147 6.30 -0.85 12.52
C ASP A 147 5.91 0.55 13.02
N GLY A 148 5.47 0.65 14.26
CA GLY A 148 5.07 1.91 14.87
C GLY A 148 3.67 2.38 14.48
N LEU A 149 2.95 1.65 13.62
CA LEU A 149 1.60 2.01 13.17
C LEU A 149 0.55 1.64 14.22
N THR A 150 0.79 2.02 15.46
CA THR A 150 -0.03 1.70 16.63
C THR A 150 -1.48 2.20 16.54
N PRO A 151 -1.80 3.31 15.83
CA PRO A 151 -3.21 3.72 15.70
C PRO A 151 -4.12 2.66 15.07
N PHE A 152 -3.58 1.70 14.33
CA PHE A 152 -4.38 0.61 13.78
C PHE A 152 -5.10 -0.23 14.85
N VAL A 153 -4.53 -0.35 16.05
CA VAL A 153 -5.16 -1.14 17.13
C VAL A 153 -6.44 -0.47 17.66
N ASN A 154 -6.64 0.80 17.38
CA ASN A 154 -7.82 1.57 17.78
C ASN A 154 -8.94 1.57 16.71
N ALA A 155 -8.82 0.74 15.69
CA ALA A 155 -9.85 0.64 14.68
C ALA A 155 -11.19 0.21 15.29
N ASP A 156 -12.28 0.83 14.85
CA ASP A 156 -13.64 0.48 15.29
C ASP A 156 -14.07 -0.89 14.75
N LYS A 157 -13.56 -1.26 13.58
CA LYS A 157 -13.85 -2.53 12.93
C LYS A 157 -12.62 -3.05 12.23
N ARG A 158 -12.41 -4.38 12.29
CA ARG A 158 -11.31 -5.07 11.62
C ARG A 158 -11.83 -6.36 10.97
N GLU A 159 -11.64 -6.50 9.68
CA GLU A 159 -11.99 -7.71 8.93
C GLU A 159 -10.75 -8.20 8.18
N CYS A 160 -10.29 -9.40 8.52
CA CYS A 160 -9.17 -10.06 7.85
C CYS A 160 -9.68 -11.41 7.32
N PRO A 161 -10.24 -11.45 6.09
CA PRO A 161 -10.83 -12.69 5.57
C PRO A 161 -9.79 -13.80 5.42
N ASP A 162 -10.19 -15.02 5.72
CA ASP A 162 -9.32 -16.19 5.55
C ASP A 162 -8.96 -16.38 4.07
N GLY A 163 -7.71 -16.75 3.82
CA GLY A 163 -7.24 -17.11 2.48
C GLY A 163 -6.94 -15.95 1.53
N LEU A 164 -7.12 -14.70 1.94
CA LEU A 164 -6.78 -13.53 1.14
C LEU A 164 -5.41 -12.98 1.53
N THR A 165 -4.36 -13.62 1.05
CA THR A 165 -2.98 -13.12 1.26
C THR A 165 -2.67 -11.99 0.29
N LEU A 166 -1.85 -11.03 0.72
CA LEU A 166 -1.38 -9.96 -0.17
C LEU A 166 -0.70 -10.54 -1.41
N ARG A 167 0.17 -11.55 -1.24
CA ARG A 167 0.83 -12.19 -2.38
C ARG A 167 -0.16 -12.77 -3.38
N GLY A 168 -1.18 -13.49 -2.90
CA GLY A 168 -2.23 -14.03 -3.76
C GLY A 168 -3.02 -12.95 -4.48
N LEU A 169 -3.35 -11.88 -3.79
CA LEU A 169 -4.05 -10.73 -4.36
C LEU A 169 -3.20 -10.01 -5.41
N PHE A 170 -1.90 -9.90 -5.17
CA PHE A 170 -0.97 -9.31 -6.14
C PHE A 170 -0.86 -10.18 -7.40
N LEU A 171 -0.74 -11.49 -7.24
CA LEU A 171 -0.78 -12.44 -8.37
C LEU A 171 -2.07 -12.28 -9.17
N ASP A 172 -3.22 -12.23 -8.51
CA ASP A 172 -4.52 -12.03 -9.15
C ASP A 172 -4.58 -10.70 -9.92
N TYR A 173 -4.08 -9.63 -9.30
CA TYR A 173 -4.01 -8.32 -9.94
C TYR A 173 -3.21 -8.36 -11.24
N VAL A 174 -2.01 -8.96 -11.22
CA VAL A 174 -1.15 -9.09 -12.41
C VAL A 174 -1.88 -9.87 -13.50
N ARG A 175 -2.50 -11.00 -13.15
CA ARG A 175 -3.25 -11.83 -14.10
C ARG A 175 -4.45 -11.10 -14.69
N GLN A 176 -5.20 -10.35 -13.89
CA GLN A 176 -6.36 -9.58 -14.34
C GLN A 176 -5.96 -8.47 -15.31
N GLN A 177 -4.91 -7.70 -14.99
CA GLN A 177 -4.40 -6.66 -15.87
C GLN A 177 -3.94 -7.25 -17.20
N THR A 178 -3.23 -8.37 -17.16
CA THR A 178 -2.75 -9.08 -18.36
C THR A 178 -3.92 -9.57 -19.21
N ALA A 179 -4.93 -10.16 -18.61
CA ALA A 179 -6.14 -10.60 -19.30
C ALA A 179 -6.88 -9.43 -19.97
N ALA A 180 -6.78 -8.23 -19.41
CA ALA A 180 -7.36 -7.01 -19.99
C ALA A 180 -6.45 -6.37 -21.06
N GLY A 181 -5.34 -7.01 -21.42
CA GLY A 181 -4.39 -6.51 -22.41
C GLY A 181 -3.48 -5.40 -21.88
N LYS A 182 -3.35 -5.27 -20.57
CA LYS A 182 -2.57 -4.20 -19.93
C LYS A 182 -1.28 -4.73 -19.32
N LYS A 183 -0.22 -3.93 -19.42
CA LYS A 183 1.01 -4.14 -18.67
C LYS A 183 0.86 -3.59 -17.26
N ILE A 184 1.69 -4.10 -16.34
CA ILE A 184 1.75 -3.58 -14.99
C ILE A 184 2.56 -2.28 -15.01
N THR A 185 1.98 -1.24 -14.43
CA THR A 185 2.58 0.09 -14.40
C THR A 185 2.39 0.74 -13.03
N SER A 186 3.21 1.73 -12.73
CA SER A 186 3.10 2.55 -11.54
C SER A 186 3.64 3.94 -11.85
N LYS A 187 3.37 4.88 -10.97
CA LYS A 187 3.87 6.25 -11.11
C LYS A 187 4.13 6.90 -9.76
N LEU A 188 5.03 7.85 -9.74
CA LEU A 188 5.23 8.76 -8.62
C LEU A 188 4.30 9.95 -8.87
N ASP A 189 3.26 10.09 -8.07
CA ASP A 189 2.24 11.11 -8.26
C ASP A 189 2.12 12.10 -7.08
N GLY A 190 3.17 12.13 -6.23
CA GLY A 190 3.21 13.03 -5.10
C GLY A 190 2.39 12.58 -3.90
N ARG A 191 2.20 11.27 -3.74
CA ARG A 191 1.46 10.73 -2.58
C ARG A 191 2.08 11.14 -1.26
N ILE A 192 3.42 11.22 -1.21
CA ILE A 192 4.15 11.73 -0.06
C ILE A 192 5.24 12.65 -0.58
N THR A 193 5.11 13.94 -0.30
CA THR A 193 6.03 14.97 -0.76
C THR A 193 6.77 15.57 0.43
N VAL A 194 8.10 15.65 0.32
CA VAL A 194 8.93 16.35 1.29
C VAL A 194 9.01 17.83 0.90
N VAL A 195 8.53 18.69 1.78
CA VAL A 195 8.54 20.14 1.55
C VAL A 195 9.79 20.74 2.21
N PRO A 196 10.72 21.33 1.42
CA PRO A 196 11.93 21.94 1.97
C PRO A 196 11.60 23.10 2.93
N ALA A 197 12.46 23.34 3.91
CA ALA A 197 12.27 24.41 4.90
C ALA A 197 12.13 25.79 4.25
N SER A 198 12.83 26.03 3.12
CA SER A 198 12.78 27.27 2.35
C SER A 198 11.40 27.54 1.70
N ASP A 199 10.59 26.49 1.49
CA ASP A 199 9.29 26.57 0.81
C ASP A 199 8.12 26.59 1.80
N ARG A 200 8.41 26.56 3.11
CA ARG A 200 7.39 26.64 4.16
C ARG A 200 7.08 28.11 4.46
N LYS A 201 5.82 28.50 4.32
CA LYS A 201 5.32 29.82 4.68
C LYS A 201 4.72 29.85 6.07
#